data_3b54e29c47b8d3d3e181eb50ea48f8de
#
_entry.id   3b54e29c47b8d3d3e181eb50ea48f8de
#
_cell.length_a   1.000
_cell.length_b   1.000
_cell.length_c   1.000
_cell.angle_alpha   90.00
_cell.angle_beta   90.00
_cell.angle_gamma   90.00
#
_symmetry.space_group_name_H-M   'P 1'
#
loop_
_entity.id
_entity.type
_entity.pdbx_description
1 polymer ?
#
loop_
_entity_poly.entity_id
_entity_poly.type
_entity_poly.pdbx_seq_one_letter_code
_entity_poly.pdbx_strand_id
1 'polypeptide(L)'
;VTRTLGVDINRSGLHTLDAPTTFEADGPFVVELRNHGEASHVHLHLDDTLSEIARIEASNHYVESDEARGVQIEVRPRPEWPRESIRGKLKVVTAHGGETHYVDVTFDRTPEKEPVEIDPDLSKPQQTDDSSTPSTNIRALPVVVLAAIALLLAVGALITADGINFVMGGFAVLAGGLCAVAAYYLLG
;
A
#
# COMPACT_ATOMS: atom_id res chain seq x y z
N VAL A 1 17.42 1.78 18.61
CA VAL A 1 17.45 3.26 18.62
C VAL A 1 16.24 3.75 19.37
N THR A 2 16.43 4.57 20.42
CA THR A 2 15.30 5.14 21.18
C THR A 2 14.59 6.16 20.30
N ARG A 3 13.30 5.96 20.01
CA ARG A 3 12.49 6.93 19.25
C ARG A 3 12.09 8.11 20.15
N THR A 4 11.92 9.27 19.55
CA THR A 4 11.52 10.51 20.25
C THR A 4 10.24 11.06 19.64
N LEU A 5 9.24 11.31 20.49
CA LEU A 5 8.01 12.01 20.15
C LEU A 5 8.17 13.48 20.56
N GLY A 6 8.24 14.39 19.59
CA GLY A 6 8.31 15.82 19.85
C GLY A 6 6.92 16.40 20.15
N VAL A 7 6.83 17.21 21.18
CA VAL A 7 5.65 18.00 21.54
C VAL A 7 6.08 19.43 21.78
N ASP A 8 5.63 20.34 20.94
CA ASP A 8 5.89 21.78 21.05
C ASP A 8 4.77 22.46 21.84
N ILE A 9 5.16 23.25 22.83
CA ILE A 9 4.28 23.97 23.76
C ILE A 9 4.46 25.47 23.49
N ASN A 10 3.37 26.23 23.50
CA ASN A 10 3.38 27.69 23.30
C ASN A 10 3.97 28.17 21.96
N ARG A 11 4.05 27.29 20.93
CA ARG A 11 4.66 27.63 19.64
C ARG A 11 3.81 28.62 18.82
N SER A 12 2.50 28.42 18.80
CA SER A 12 1.54 29.24 18.04
C SER A 12 0.73 30.20 18.92
N GLY A 13 0.95 30.23 20.22
CA GLY A 13 0.26 31.06 21.21
C GLY A 13 0.36 30.45 22.60
N LEU A 14 -0.12 31.18 23.59
CA LEU A 14 -0.08 30.76 25.00
C LEU A 14 -0.94 29.51 25.20
N HIS A 15 -0.40 28.51 25.87
CA HIS A 15 -1.01 27.22 26.17
C HIS A 15 -1.34 26.35 24.96
N THR A 16 -0.82 26.63 23.76
CA THR A 16 -1.00 25.80 22.58
C THR A 16 -0.11 24.55 22.64
N LEU A 17 -0.62 23.44 22.04
CA LEU A 17 0.08 22.19 21.85
C LEU A 17 0.18 21.87 20.37
N ASP A 18 1.39 21.56 19.90
CA ASP A 18 1.65 21.07 18.56
C ASP A 18 2.42 19.74 18.66
N ALA A 19 1.80 18.65 18.23
CA ALA A 19 2.36 17.32 18.25
C ALA A 19 1.80 16.50 17.09
N PRO A 20 2.54 15.46 16.62
CA PRO A 20 2.00 14.55 15.64
C PRO A 20 0.75 13.82 16.16
N THR A 21 -0.21 13.56 15.29
CA THR A 21 -1.44 12.82 15.64
C THR A 21 -1.20 11.32 15.80
N THR A 22 -0.13 10.79 15.20
CA THR A 22 0.24 9.38 15.23
C THR A 22 1.72 9.22 15.54
N PHE A 23 2.05 8.18 16.29
CA PHE A 23 3.43 7.82 16.63
C PHE A 23 3.59 6.30 16.67
N GLU A 24 4.61 5.80 16.01
CA GLU A 24 4.95 4.37 16.02
C GLU A 24 6.16 4.14 16.91
N ALA A 25 6.03 3.21 17.84
CA ALA A 25 7.10 2.80 18.74
C ALA A 25 7.30 1.28 18.68
N ASP A 26 8.55 0.86 18.78
CA ASP A 26 8.96 -0.55 18.82
C ASP A 26 9.50 -0.96 20.20
N GLY A 27 9.46 -0.05 21.18
CA GLY A 27 9.91 -0.25 22.54
C GLY A 27 9.85 1.05 23.34
N PRO A 28 10.65 1.18 24.41
CA PRO A 28 10.74 2.41 25.19
C PRO A 28 11.08 3.61 24.31
N PHE A 29 10.43 4.75 24.58
CA PHE A 29 10.63 5.99 23.82
C PHE A 29 10.63 7.21 24.75
N VAL A 30 11.02 8.35 24.21
CA VAL A 30 11.06 9.63 24.94
C VAL A 30 10.02 10.57 24.36
N VAL A 31 9.21 11.19 25.20
CA VAL A 31 8.39 12.35 24.84
C VAL A 31 9.22 13.59 25.16
N GLU A 32 9.61 14.33 24.13
CA GLU A 32 10.36 15.57 24.27
C GLU A 32 9.41 16.77 24.27
N LEU A 33 9.21 17.37 25.43
CA LEU A 33 8.40 18.55 25.64
C LEU A 33 9.26 19.80 25.41
N ARG A 34 9.02 20.55 24.33
CA ARG A 34 9.75 21.77 24.00
C ARG A 34 8.82 22.97 24.23
N ASN A 35 9.21 23.84 25.15
CA ASN A 35 8.44 25.04 25.44
C ASN A 35 9.04 26.23 24.70
N HIS A 36 8.22 26.95 23.94
CA HIS A 36 8.61 28.13 23.15
C HIS A 36 8.05 29.44 23.75
N GLY A 37 7.59 29.41 24.98
CA GLY A 37 6.98 30.58 25.63
C GLY A 37 7.12 30.53 27.15
N GLU A 38 6.12 30.99 27.87
CA GLU A 38 6.14 31.03 29.32
C GLU A 38 6.18 29.62 29.93
N ALA A 39 6.81 29.51 31.11
CA ALA A 39 6.90 28.27 31.85
C ALA A 39 5.52 27.61 32.04
N SER A 40 5.40 26.31 31.81
CA SER A 40 4.13 25.62 31.81
C SER A 40 4.21 24.24 32.44
N HIS A 41 3.11 23.82 33.05
CA HIS A 41 2.90 22.44 33.45
C HIS A 41 2.26 21.64 32.34
N VAL A 42 2.79 20.46 32.05
CA VAL A 42 2.25 19.54 31.07
C VAL A 42 1.92 18.23 31.72
N HIS A 43 0.71 17.75 31.49
CA HIS A 43 0.26 16.45 31.99
C HIS A 43 0.24 15.43 30.86
N LEU A 44 0.87 14.27 31.11
CA LEU A 44 0.90 13.14 30.20
C LEU A 44 0.10 12.00 30.81
N HIS A 45 -0.83 11.43 30.04
CA HIS A 45 -1.63 10.28 30.47
C HIS A 45 -1.68 9.23 29.35
N LEU A 46 -1.43 7.99 29.71
CA LEU A 46 -1.69 6.84 28.84
C LEU A 46 -3.13 6.40 29.04
N ASP A 47 -3.79 5.95 27.98
CA ASP A 47 -5.08 5.28 28.10
C ASP A 47 -4.92 3.88 28.70
N ASP A 48 -6.05 3.22 28.96
CA ASP A 48 -6.06 1.88 29.59
C ASP A 48 -5.29 0.86 28.77
N THR A 49 -5.37 0.95 27.44
CA THR A 49 -4.71 0.01 26.51
C THR A 49 -3.18 0.15 26.56
N LEU A 50 -2.67 1.37 26.50
CA LEU A 50 -1.22 1.61 26.62
C LEU A 50 -0.69 1.31 28.01
N SER A 51 -1.49 1.56 29.05
CA SER A 51 -1.12 1.30 30.44
C SER A 51 -0.92 -0.20 30.74
N GLU A 52 -1.45 -1.09 29.89
CA GLU A 52 -1.18 -2.53 29.99
C GLU A 52 0.31 -2.86 29.77
N ILE A 53 1.00 -2.10 28.92
CA ILE A 53 2.38 -2.38 28.49
C ILE A 53 3.35 -1.24 28.74
N ALA A 54 2.88 -0.04 28.94
CA ALA A 54 3.71 1.17 29.08
C ALA A 54 3.43 1.88 30.41
N ARG A 55 4.43 2.62 30.90
CA ARG A 55 4.34 3.38 32.15
C ARG A 55 5.07 4.71 32.02
N ILE A 56 4.52 5.74 32.63
CA ILE A 56 5.14 7.05 32.85
C ILE A 56 5.48 7.16 34.32
N GLU A 57 6.72 7.56 34.64
CA GLU A 57 7.16 7.69 36.04
C GLU A 57 6.38 8.78 36.79
N ALA A 58 6.14 9.91 36.12
CA ALA A 58 5.34 11.02 36.65
C ALA A 58 4.40 11.53 35.55
N SER A 59 3.17 11.87 35.93
CA SER A 59 2.17 12.39 34.99
C SER A 59 2.25 13.90 34.79
N ASN A 60 2.89 14.64 35.69
CA ASN A 60 2.99 16.09 35.66
C ASN A 60 4.44 16.53 35.49
N HIS A 61 4.71 17.37 34.50
CA HIS A 61 6.02 17.85 34.13
C HIS A 61 6.00 19.38 34.03
N TYR A 62 6.88 20.01 34.78
CA TYR A 62 7.12 21.45 34.66
C TYR A 62 8.21 21.68 33.61
N VAL A 63 7.94 22.54 32.64
CA VAL A 63 8.88 22.89 31.58
C VAL A 63 9.07 24.42 31.61
N GLU A 64 10.32 24.82 31.83
CA GLU A 64 10.66 26.25 31.91
C GLU A 64 10.53 26.95 30.54
N SER A 65 10.60 28.25 30.58
CA SER A 65 10.55 29.07 29.36
C SER A 65 11.75 28.75 28.45
N ASP A 66 11.49 28.53 27.16
CA ASP A 66 12.50 28.24 26.13
C ASP A 66 13.36 27.00 26.42
N GLU A 67 12.86 26.07 27.25
CA GLU A 67 13.52 24.80 27.56
C GLU A 67 12.85 23.58 26.94
N ALA A 68 13.61 22.48 26.88
CA ALA A 68 13.14 21.17 26.48
C ALA A 68 13.30 20.17 27.63
N ARG A 69 12.29 19.31 27.83
CA ARG A 69 12.29 18.26 28.84
C ARG A 69 11.93 16.92 28.23
N GLY A 70 12.83 15.94 28.37
CA GLY A 70 12.57 14.55 27.99
C GLY A 70 11.82 13.79 29.08
N VAL A 71 10.73 13.13 28.73
CA VAL A 71 9.97 12.23 29.60
C VAL A 71 10.07 10.82 29.06
N GLN A 72 10.68 9.93 29.84
CA GLN A 72 10.84 8.53 29.48
C GLN A 72 9.51 7.78 29.60
N ILE A 73 9.12 7.11 28.54
CA ILE A 73 8.04 6.13 28.54
C ILE A 73 8.68 4.74 28.61
N GLU A 74 8.51 4.09 29.75
CA GLU A 74 8.96 2.72 29.92
C GLU A 74 7.96 1.76 29.30
N VAL A 75 8.44 0.73 28.60
CA VAL A 75 7.61 -0.27 27.93
C VAL A 75 8.07 -1.65 28.36
N ARG A 76 7.13 -2.54 28.69
CA ARG A 76 7.42 -3.94 29.02
C ARG A 76 8.11 -4.63 27.85
N PRO A 77 8.95 -5.64 28.12
CA PRO A 77 9.57 -6.44 27.06
C PRO A 77 8.52 -7.03 26.10
N ARG A 78 8.83 -7.02 24.82
CA ARG A 78 7.91 -7.52 23.73
C ARG A 78 7.29 -8.90 23.99
N PRO A 79 8.00 -9.90 24.58
CA PRO A 79 7.39 -11.20 24.87
C PRO A 79 6.22 -11.15 25.86
N GLU A 80 6.15 -10.10 26.69
CA GLU A 80 5.10 -9.91 27.71
C GLU A 80 3.89 -9.14 27.18
N TRP A 81 3.90 -8.71 25.90
CA TRP A 81 2.79 -7.98 25.33
C TRP A 81 1.60 -8.91 25.07
N PRO A 82 0.38 -8.49 25.43
CA PRO A 82 -0.82 -9.31 25.27
C PRO A 82 -1.21 -9.55 23.81
N ARG A 83 -0.74 -8.72 22.90
CA ARG A 83 -1.08 -8.77 21.44
C ARG A 83 0.16 -8.45 20.62
N GLU A 84 0.12 -8.82 19.33
CA GLU A 84 1.19 -8.52 18.36
C GLU A 84 1.27 -7.04 18.01
N SER A 85 0.12 -6.37 17.94
CA SER A 85 0.04 -4.93 17.74
C SER A 85 -0.88 -4.34 18.80
N ILE A 86 -0.44 -3.26 19.43
CA ILE A 86 -1.15 -2.54 20.47
C ILE A 86 -1.26 -1.10 20.06
N ARG A 87 -2.49 -0.58 20.01
CA ARG A 87 -2.77 0.81 19.70
C ARG A 87 -3.55 1.44 20.82
N GLY A 88 -3.10 2.59 21.27
CA GLY A 88 -3.79 3.38 22.29
C GLY A 88 -3.44 4.86 22.17
N LYS A 89 -3.87 5.65 23.13
CA LYS A 89 -3.74 7.10 23.10
C LYS A 89 -2.86 7.62 24.22
N LEU A 90 -1.88 8.45 23.85
CA LEU A 90 -1.18 9.33 24.78
C LEU A 90 -1.92 10.68 24.75
N LYS A 91 -2.46 11.06 25.91
CA LYS A 91 -3.10 12.34 26.13
C LYS A 91 -2.08 13.33 26.69
N VAL A 92 -1.91 14.46 26.05
CA VAL A 92 -1.08 15.58 26.48
C VAL A 92 -1.98 16.77 26.81
N VAL A 93 -1.82 17.34 27.98
CA VAL A 93 -2.64 18.47 28.45
C VAL A 93 -1.72 19.56 28.97
N THR A 94 -1.88 20.79 28.49
CA THR A 94 -1.21 21.96 29.07
C THR A 94 -1.88 22.41 30.36
N ALA A 95 -1.15 23.21 31.16
CA ALA A 95 -1.56 23.73 32.46
C ALA A 95 -3.05 24.10 32.54
N HIS A 96 -3.68 23.68 33.61
CA HIS A 96 -5.07 23.97 33.94
C HIS A 96 -6.12 23.57 32.89
N GLY A 97 -5.75 22.62 31.95
CA GLY A 97 -6.66 22.15 30.90
C GLY A 97 -6.84 23.15 29.76
N GLY A 98 -5.85 23.99 29.50
CA GLY A 98 -5.89 24.99 28.41
C GLY A 98 -6.05 24.35 27.04
N GLU A 99 -5.22 23.38 26.71
CA GLU A 99 -5.35 22.59 25.49
C GLU A 99 -5.09 21.11 25.77
N THR A 100 -5.77 20.26 25.03
CA THR A 100 -5.61 18.79 25.09
C THR A 100 -5.31 18.26 23.71
N HIS A 101 -4.21 17.53 23.58
CA HIS A 101 -3.84 16.85 22.35
C HIS A 101 -3.78 15.33 22.57
N TYR A 102 -4.22 14.56 21.59
CA TYR A 102 -4.16 13.09 21.63
C TYR A 102 -3.24 12.59 20.52
N VAL A 103 -2.28 11.78 20.90
CA VAL A 103 -1.38 11.08 19.98
C VAL A 103 -1.77 9.60 19.95
N ASP A 104 -2.12 9.09 18.79
CA ASP A 104 -2.34 7.64 18.58
C ASP A 104 -0.98 6.95 18.54
N VAL A 105 -0.66 6.21 19.61
CA VAL A 105 0.59 5.47 19.71
C VAL A 105 0.33 4.02 19.31
N THR A 106 1.12 3.53 18.36
CA THR A 106 1.06 2.14 17.92
C THR A 106 2.38 1.45 18.27
N PHE A 107 2.27 0.34 19.01
CA PHE A 107 3.36 -0.59 19.22
C PHE A 107 3.18 -1.80 18.33
N ASP A 108 4.16 -2.10 17.49
CA ASP A 108 4.15 -3.26 16.63
C ASP A 108 5.26 -4.24 17.06
N ARG A 109 4.84 -5.48 17.32
CA ARG A 109 5.75 -6.57 17.67
C ARG A 109 6.41 -7.18 16.45
N THR A 110 5.84 -6.95 15.27
CA THR A 110 6.39 -7.49 14.04
C THR A 110 7.82 -6.98 13.86
N PRO A 111 8.83 -7.85 13.78
CA PRO A 111 10.18 -7.39 13.50
C PRO A 111 10.14 -6.62 12.17
N GLU A 112 10.80 -5.45 12.17
CA GLU A 112 11.02 -4.71 10.93
C GLU A 112 11.51 -5.72 9.89
N LYS A 113 10.75 -5.86 8.79
CA LYS A 113 11.13 -6.76 7.71
C LYS A 113 12.53 -6.35 7.31
N GLU A 114 13.50 -7.23 7.55
CA GLU A 114 14.83 -7.05 6.99
C GLU A 114 14.65 -6.70 5.51
N PRO A 115 15.37 -5.68 5.00
CA PRO A 115 15.29 -5.35 3.58
C PRO A 115 15.48 -6.66 2.82
N VAL A 116 14.45 -7.08 2.09
CA VAL A 116 14.55 -8.27 1.25
C VAL A 116 15.69 -7.98 0.30
N GLU A 117 16.83 -8.65 0.47
CA GLU A 117 17.86 -8.68 -0.55
C GLU A 117 17.19 -9.22 -1.80
N ILE A 118 16.81 -8.31 -2.69
CA ILE A 118 16.28 -8.68 -4.00
C ILE A 118 17.46 -9.31 -4.70
N ASP A 119 17.41 -10.64 -4.87
CA ASP A 119 18.38 -11.39 -5.65
C ASP A 119 18.57 -10.66 -7.00
N PRO A 120 19.78 -10.14 -7.30
CA PRO A 120 20.00 -9.39 -8.53
C PRO A 120 19.68 -10.20 -9.79
N ASP A 121 19.55 -11.52 -9.68
CA ASP A 121 19.11 -12.38 -10.79
C ASP A 121 17.60 -12.24 -11.08
N LEU A 122 16.76 -11.82 -10.11
CA LEU A 122 15.35 -11.55 -10.32
C LEU A 122 15.09 -10.19 -10.98
N SER A 123 16.07 -9.29 -10.97
CA SER A 123 15.97 -7.98 -11.63
C SER A 123 16.48 -8.00 -13.08
N LYS A 124 17.02 -9.13 -13.56
CA LYS A 124 17.32 -9.29 -14.98
C LYS A 124 16.00 -9.45 -15.72
N PRO A 125 15.75 -8.63 -16.78
CA PRO A 125 14.65 -8.90 -17.68
C PRO A 125 14.85 -10.34 -18.15
N GLN A 126 13.86 -11.19 -17.94
CA GLN A 126 13.87 -12.54 -18.48
C GLN A 126 13.96 -12.36 -20.00
N GLN A 127 15.17 -12.51 -20.56
CA GLN A 127 15.34 -12.67 -22.00
C GLN A 127 14.52 -13.91 -22.34
N THR A 128 13.36 -13.66 -22.91
CA THR A 128 12.67 -14.69 -23.68
C THR A 128 13.66 -15.11 -24.77
N ASP A 129 14.33 -16.23 -24.54
CA ASP A 129 15.03 -16.91 -25.61
C ASP A 129 13.97 -17.13 -26.71
N ASP A 130 14.06 -16.30 -27.73
CA ASP A 130 13.40 -16.51 -29.01
C ASP A 130 14.02 -17.78 -29.67
N SER A 131 13.86 -18.91 -29.02
CA SER A 131 13.93 -20.19 -29.69
C SER A 131 12.62 -20.32 -30.48
N SER A 132 12.70 -19.87 -31.71
CA SER A 132 11.70 -20.01 -32.75
C SER A 132 11.35 -21.48 -33.00
N THR A 133 10.56 -22.05 -32.12
CA THR A 133 9.62 -23.10 -32.49
C THR A 133 8.37 -22.38 -32.99
N PRO A 134 7.84 -22.71 -34.19
CA PRO A 134 6.59 -22.12 -34.64
C PRO A 134 5.49 -22.64 -33.70
N SER A 135 5.25 -21.93 -32.60
CA SER A 135 4.05 -22.10 -31.80
C SER A 135 2.91 -21.65 -32.71
N THR A 136 2.24 -22.62 -33.33
CA THR A 136 0.95 -22.41 -34.00
C THR A 136 0.07 -21.71 -32.97
N ASN A 137 -0.06 -20.40 -33.13
CA ASN A 137 -0.85 -19.58 -32.22
C ASN A 137 -2.27 -20.16 -32.21
N ILE A 138 -2.65 -20.83 -31.13
CA ILE A 138 -3.99 -21.42 -30.94
C ILE A 138 -5.06 -20.36 -31.17
N ARG A 139 -4.74 -19.09 -30.97
CA ARG A 139 -5.61 -17.95 -31.28
C ARG A 139 -5.84 -17.72 -32.78
N ALA A 140 -4.90 -18.14 -33.66
CA ALA A 140 -5.05 -18.01 -35.09
C ALA A 140 -5.77 -19.22 -35.71
N LEU A 141 -5.95 -20.33 -34.99
CA LEU A 141 -6.56 -21.55 -35.46
C LEU A 141 -7.98 -21.35 -36.04
N PRO A 142 -8.90 -20.58 -35.40
CA PRO A 142 -10.21 -20.34 -35.98
C PRO A 142 -10.17 -19.53 -37.29
N VAL A 143 -9.23 -18.62 -37.42
CA VAL A 143 -9.07 -17.81 -38.69
C VAL A 143 -8.58 -18.67 -39.80
N VAL A 144 -7.63 -19.57 -39.56
CA VAL A 144 -7.11 -20.52 -40.57
C VAL A 144 -8.19 -21.49 -41.03
N VAL A 145 -9.00 -22.01 -40.11
CA VAL A 145 -10.11 -22.92 -40.42
C VAL A 145 -11.17 -22.23 -41.28
N LEU A 146 -11.56 -21.00 -40.95
CA LEU A 146 -12.53 -20.22 -41.71
C LEU A 146 -11.99 -19.88 -43.14
N ALA A 147 -10.70 -19.55 -43.24
CA ALA A 147 -10.06 -19.30 -44.52
C ALA A 147 -10.05 -20.55 -45.42
N ALA A 148 -9.78 -21.74 -44.83
CA ALA A 148 -9.83 -23.00 -45.56
C ALA A 148 -11.26 -23.33 -46.07
N ILE A 149 -12.28 -23.10 -45.23
CA ILE A 149 -13.68 -23.29 -45.64
C ILE A 149 -14.07 -22.35 -46.79
N ALA A 150 -13.68 -21.06 -46.68
CA ALA A 150 -13.95 -20.09 -47.76
C ALA A 150 -13.31 -20.49 -49.07
N LEU A 151 -12.07 -21.01 -49.01
CA LEU A 151 -11.35 -21.47 -50.19
C LEU A 151 -12.00 -22.70 -50.84
N LEU A 152 -12.44 -23.66 -50.01
CA LEU A 152 -13.17 -24.83 -50.49
C LEU A 152 -14.50 -24.45 -51.17
N LEU A 153 -15.23 -23.49 -50.61
CA LEU A 153 -16.48 -23.00 -51.21
C LEU A 153 -16.22 -22.26 -52.52
N ALA A 154 -15.14 -21.47 -52.60
CA ALA A 154 -14.75 -20.78 -53.82
C ALA A 154 -14.38 -21.76 -54.97
N VAL A 155 -13.60 -22.82 -54.62
CA VAL A 155 -13.22 -23.87 -55.59
C VAL A 155 -14.45 -24.69 -56.00
N GLY A 156 -15.34 -25.00 -55.07
CA GLY A 156 -16.61 -25.68 -55.37
C GLY A 156 -17.50 -24.88 -56.32
N ALA A 157 -17.57 -23.56 -56.14
CA ALA A 157 -18.31 -22.68 -57.06
C ALA A 157 -17.73 -22.64 -58.48
N LEU A 158 -16.39 -22.82 -58.61
CA LEU A 158 -15.74 -22.85 -59.92
C LEU A 158 -15.99 -24.15 -60.70
N ILE A 159 -16.11 -25.28 -59.97
CA ILE A 159 -16.30 -26.63 -60.58
C ILE A 159 -17.76 -26.84 -61.01
N THR A 160 -18.72 -26.20 -60.38
CA THR A 160 -20.15 -26.32 -60.67
C THR A 160 -20.63 -25.28 -61.78
N ALA A 161 -19.76 -24.97 -62.74
CA ALA A 161 -19.94 -23.86 -63.68
C ALA A 161 -20.95 -24.13 -64.82
N ASP A 162 -22.15 -24.68 -64.58
CA ASP A 162 -23.30 -24.68 -65.47
C ASP A 162 -24.37 -23.66 -65.04
N GLY A 163 -23.94 -22.47 -64.62
CA GLY A 163 -24.82 -21.37 -64.27
C GLY A 163 -24.35 -20.64 -62.98
N ILE A 164 -24.55 -19.32 -63.03
CA ILE A 164 -24.21 -18.48 -61.83
C ILE A 164 -25.02 -18.93 -60.60
N ASN A 165 -24.38 -19.69 -59.72
CA ASN A 165 -25.03 -20.23 -58.53
C ASN A 165 -24.94 -19.18 -57.41
N PHE A 166 -25.92 -18.25 -57.39
CA PHE A 166 -26.00 -17.14 -56.43
C PHE A 166 -25.95 -17.60 -54.97
N VAL A 167 -26.38 -18.85 -54.71
CA VAL A 167 -26.37 -19.44 -53.38
C VAL A 167 -24.93 -19.72 -52.89
N MET A 168 -24.11 -20.34 -53.72
CA MET A 168 -22.69 -20.64 -53.41
C MET A 168 -21.86 -19.34 -53.32
N GLY A 169 -22.10 -18.38 -54.20
CA GLY A 169 -21.47 -17.06 -54.13
C GLY A 169 -21.82 -16.30 -52.86
N GLY A 170 -23.09 -16.36 -52.47
CA GLY A 170 -23.57 -15.74 -51.22
C GLY A 170 -22.87 -16.32 -49.94
N PHE A 171 -22.72 -17.67 -49.89
CA PHE A 171 -22.00 -18.30 -48.78
C PHE A 171 -20.51 -17.96 -48.76
N ALA A 172 -19.86 -17.82 -49.90
CA ALA A 172 -18.46 -17.41 -49.95
C ALA A 172 -18.24 -15.99 -49.41
N VAL A 173 -19.13 -15.04 -49.76
CA VAL A 173 -19.09 -13.66 -49.27
C VAL A 173 -19.34 -13.61 -47.75
N LEU A 174 -20.31 -14.36 -47.23
CA LEU A 174 -20.57 -14.45 -45.76
C LEU A 174 -19.38 -15.02 -45.01
N ALA A 175 -18.77 -16.10 -45.51
CA ALA A 175 -17.59 -16.69 -44.89
C ALA A 175 -16.40 -15.73 -44.90
N GLY A 176 -16.18 -14.99 -45.98
CA GLY A 176 -15.15 -13.97 -46.05
C GLY A 176 -15.38 -12.79 -45.09
N GLY A 177 -16.63 -12.34 -44.99
CA GLY A 177 -17.02 -11.30 -44.02
C GLY A 177 -16.79 -11.72 -42.55
N LEU A 178 -17.17 -12.94 -42.20
CA LEU A 178 -16.92 -13.48 -40.87
C LEU A 178 -15.42 -13.63 -40.54
N CYS A 179 -14.61 -14.03 -41.55
CA CYS A 179 -13.14 -14.06 -41.39
C CYS A 179 -12.57 -12.68 -41.14
N ALA A 180 -13.01 -11.65 -41.83
CA ALA A 180 -12.55 -10.28 -41.65
C ALA A 180 -12.91 -9.74 -40.24
N VAL A 181 -14.13 -10.00 -39.76
CA VAL A 181 -14.58 -9.61 -38.42
C VAL A 181 -13.78 -10.34 -37.37
N ALA A 182 -13.58 -11.65 -37.48
CA ALA A 182 -12.79 -12.44 -36.56
C ALA A 182 -11.32 -11.97 -36.53
N ALA A 183 -10.72 -11.65 -37.64
CA ALA A 183 -9.37 -11.09 -37.71
C ALA A 183 -9.28 -9.72 -37.04
N TYR A 184 -10.27 -8.85 -37.21
CA TYR A 184 -10.32 -7.56 -36.56
C TYR A 184 -10.36 -7.67 -35.03
N TYR A 185 -11.16 -8.59 -34.48
CA TYR A 185 -11.26 -8.78 -33.01
C TYR A 185 -10.10 -9.55 -32.39
N LEU A 186 -9.34 -10.33 -33.16
CA LEU A 186 -8.23 -11.15 -32.65
C LEU A 186 -6.86 -10.51 -32.85
N LEU A 187 -6.72 -9.56 -33.74
CA LEU A 187 -5.45 -8.88 -34.06
C LEU A 187 -5.44 -7.39 -33.70
N GLY A 188 -6.57 -6.79 -33.34
CA GLY A 188 -6.69 -5.44 -32.79
C GLY A 188 -6.71 -5.49 -31.26
#